data_4cc99bffe1385acbc70d37b332bed4df
#
_entry.id   4cc99bffe1385acbc70d37b332bed4df
#
_cell.length_a   1.000
_cell.length_b   1.000
_cell.length_c   1.000
_cell.angle_alpha   90.00
_cell.angle_beta   90.00
_cell.angle_gamma   90.00
#
_symmetry.space_group_name_H-M   'P 1'
#
loop_
_entity.id
_entity.type
_entity.pdbx_description
1 polymer ?
#
loop_
_entity_poly.entity_id
_entity_poly.type
_entity_poly.pdbx_seq_one_letter_code
_entity_poly.pdbx_strand_id
1 'polypeptide(L)'
;VRRVSDVVSVAVGLDHRNGVAATHGWTESSGVHVDDLLSQFPTASAFVITDISRDGMLTGPDVEGLARAVSLTSVPVVASGGVGTLAHIAELAAVVGLNGVIVGKALYESKFTVSEALVVLS
;
A
#
# COMPACT_ATOMS: atom_id res chain seq x y z
N VAL A 1 -19.36 -0.14 -3.44
CA VAL A 1 -18.33 -1.17 -3.70
C VAL A 1 -18.98 -2.49 -4.05
N ARG A 2 -19.87 -2.98 -3.22
CA ARG A 2 -20.47 -4.30 -3.41
C ARG A 2 -21.15 -4.46 -4.77
N ARG A 3 -21.95 -3.46 -5.15
CA ARG A 3 -22.69 -3.51 -6.42
C ARG A 3 -21.76 -3.46 -7.62
N VAL A 4 -20.69 -2.68 -7.55
CA VAL A 4 -19.69 -2.60 -8.61
C VAL A 4 -18.87 -3.87 -8.66
N SER A 5 -18.52 -4.44 -7.50
CA SER A 5 -17.72 -5.67 -7.44
C SER A 5 -18.46 -6.90 -7.95
N ASP A 6 -19.80 -6.87 -8.09
CA ASP A 6 -20.57 -7.94 -8.74
C ASP A 6 -20.35 -7.96 -10.25
N VAL A 7 -19.88 -6.86 -10.83
CA VAL A 7 -19.65 -6.70 -12.28
C VAL A 7 -18.16 -6.70 -12.61
N VAL A 8 -17.37 -5.98 -11.83
CA VAL A 8 -15.91 -5.86 -12.03
C VAL A 8 -15.20 -6.00 -10.69
N SER A 9 -13.92 -6.38 -10.75
CA SER A 9 -13.09 -6.42 -9.55
C SER A 9 -12.77 -5.01 -9.09
N VAL A 10 -12.92 -4.74 -7.78
CA VAL A 10 -12.70 -3.41 -7.20
C VAL A 10 -11.57 -3.46 -6.19
N ALA A 11 -10.51 -2.67 -6.42
CA ALA A 11 -9.47 -2.42 -5.45
C ALA A 11 -9.82 -1.14 -4.68
N VAL A 12 -9.69 -1.18 -3.36
CA VAL A 12 -9.98 -0.04 -2.49
C VAL A 12 -8.67 0.63 -2.11
N GLY A 13 -8.53 1.91 -2.44
CA GLY A 13 -7.38 2.72 -2.04
C GLY A 13 -7.60 3.32 -0.66
N LEU A 14 -6.62 3.13 0.23
CA LEU A 14 -6.64 3.69 1.58
C LEU A 14 -5.38 4.54 1.77
N ASP A 15 -5.55 5.85 1.75
CA ASP A 15 -4.48 6.80 1.96
C ASP A 15 -4.44 7.21 3.43
N HIS A 16 -3.25 7.21 4.04
CA HIS A 16 -3.14 7.53 5.46
C HIS A 16 -1.87 8.35 5.78
N ARG A 17 -1.93 9.03 6.94
CA ARG A 17 -0.78 9.63 7.60
C ARG A 17 -0.67 9.00 8.99
N ASN A 18 0.44 8.30 9.23
CA ASN A 18 0.68 7.61 10.51
C ASN A 18 -0.48 6.70 10.93
N GLY A 19 -1.08 6.02 9.96
CA GLY A 19 -2.18 5.08 10.19
C GLY A 19 -3.57 5.69 10.17
N VAL A 20 -3.71 7.01 10.20
CA VAL A 20 -5.02 7.69 10.17
C VAL A 20 -5.41 8.01 8.74
N ALA A 21 -6.57 7.50 8.31
CA ALA A 21 -7.04 7.67 6.95
C ALA A 21 -7.23 9.14 6.59
N ALA A 22 -6.81 9.51 5.38
CA ALA A 22 -6.89 10.87 4.87
C ALA A 22 -8.12 11.02 3.97
N THR A 23 -8.67 12.22 3.94
CA THR A 23 -9.82 12.59 3.12
C THR A 23 -9.54 13.88 2.37
N HIS A 24 -10.46 14.27 1.49
CA HIS A 24 -10.42 15.54 0.75
C HIS A 24 -9.07 15.77 0.04
N GLY A 25 -8.63 14.78 -0.75
CA GLY A 25 -7.40 14.89 -1.51
C GLY A 25 -6.15 15.04 -0.64
N TRP A 26 -6.14 14.38 0.53
CA TRP A 26 -5.06 14.36 1.50
C TRP A 26 -4.97 15.63 2.39
N THR A 27 -5.92 16.55 2.27
CA THR A 27 -5.88 17.81 3.01
C THR A 27 -6.40 17.70 4.44
N GLU A 28 -7.23 16.69 4.71
CA GLU A 28 -7.86 16.52 6.02
C GLU A 28 -7.70 15.09 6.52
N SER A 29 -7.65 14.95 7.84
CA SER A 29 -7.70 13.66 8.50
C SER A 29 -9.16 13.25 8.73
N SER A 30 -9.47 11.99 8.51
CA SER A 30 -10.80 11.44 8.80
C SER A 30 -10.99 11.16 10.29
N GLY A 31 -9.91 11.05 11.06
CA GLY A 31 -9.94 10.58 12.44
C GLY A 31 -10.11 9.07 12.56
N VAL A 32 -10.17 8.33 11.46
CA VAL A 32 -10.38 6.88 11.45
C VAL A 32 -9.08 6.18 11.08
N HIS A 33 -8.65 5.21 11.88
CA HIS A 33 -7.45 4.44 11.60
C HIS A 33 -7.68 3.47 10.43
N VAL A 34 -6.66 3.30 9.59
CA VAL A 34 -6.71 2.38 8.44
C VAL A 34 -7.10 0.98 8.87
N ASP A 35 -6.58 0.49 9.99
CA ASP A 35 -6.88 -0.85 10.49
C ASP A 35 -8.38 -1.07 10.68
N ASP A 36 -9.11 -0.04 11.09
CA ASP A 36 -10.57 -0.12 11.29
C ASP A 36 -11.32 -0.13 9.95
N LEU A 37 -10.74 0.46 8.92
CA LEU A 37 -11.36 0.49 7.59
C LEU A 37 -11.26 -0.85 6.86
N LEU A 38 -10.26 -1.65 7.16
CA LEU A 38 -10.05 -2.93 6.47
C LEU A 38 -11.25 -3.87 6.61
N SER A 39 -11.93 -3.84 7.76
CA SER A 39 -13.09 -4.69 8.00
C SER A 39 -14.38 -4.20 7.33
N GLN A 40 -14.38 -2.97 6.83
CA GLN A 40 -15.57 -2.36 6.22
C GLN A 40 -15.75 -2.72 4.74
N PHE A 41 -14.74 -3.31 4.11
CA PHE A 41 -14.78 -3.63 2.68
C PHE A 41 -14.44 -5.10 2.42
N PRO A 42 -15.24 -6.05 2.95
CA PRO A 42 -14.91 -7.47 2.83
C PRO A 42 -15.02 -8.02 1.40
N THR A 43 -15.70 -7.30 0.51
CA THR A 43 -15.86 -7.70 -0.89
C THR A 43 -14.83 -7.06 -1.83
N ALA A 44 -13.92 -6.25 -1.32
CA ALA A 44 -12.85 -5.67 -2.13
C ALA A 44 -11.94 -6.78 -2.68
N SER A 45 -11.44 -6.59 -3.91
CA SER A 45 -10.49 -7.51 -4.53
C SER A 45 -9.07 -7.31 -4.02
N ALA A 46 -8.75 -6.09 -3.58
CA ALA A 46 -7.45 -5.75 -2.98
C ALA A 46 -7.58 -4.43 -2.22
N PHE A 47 -6.68 -4.23 -1.27
CA PHE A 47 -6.45 -2.91 -0.66
C PHE A 47 -5.12 -2.37 -1.16
N VAL A 48 -5.13 -1.13 -1.65
CA VAL A 48 -3.91 -0.38 -1.96
C VAL A 48 -3.71 0.62 -0.83
N ILE A 49 -2.74 0.36 0.02
CA ILE A 49 -2.48 1.19 1.20
C ILE A 49 -1.32 2.11 0.91
N THR A 50 -1.58 3.42 0.91
CA THR A 50 -0.58 4.45 0.64
C THR A 50 -0.30 5.26 1.89
N ASP A 51 0.96 5.23 2.33
CA ASP A 51 1.43 6.15 3.37
C ASP A 51 1.79 7.48 2.69
N ILE A 52 0.89 8.44 2.74
CA ILE A 52 1.07 9.71 2.04
C ILE A 52 2.12 10.61 2.70
N SER A 53 2.49 10.34 3.93
CA SER A 53 3.61 11.03 4.57
C SER A 53 4.96 10.61 4.01
N ARG A 54 5.01 9.44 3.35
CA ARG A 54 6.23 8.86 2.74
C ARG A 54 6.19 8.85 1.22
N ASP A 55 4.99 9.02 0.62
CA ASP A 55 4.82 8.95 -0.82
C ASP A 55 5.64 10.02 -1.52
N GLY A 56 6.46 9.60 -2.48
CA GLY A 56 7.39 10.49 -3.18
C GLY A 56 8.63 10.91 -2.39
N MET A 57 8.76 10.48 -1.13
CA MET A 57 9.90 10.86 -0.29
C MET A 57 11.11 9.93 -0.47
N LEU A 58 10.91 8.71 -0.96
CA LEU A 58 11.96 7.70 -1.16
C LEU A 58 12.71 7.32 0.13
N THR A 59 12.08 7.53 1.28
CA THR A 59 12.70 7.31 2.61
C THR A 59 12.45 5.93 3.18
N GLY A 60 11.64 5.13 2.51
CA GLY A 60 11.29 3.77 2.93
C GLY A 60 9.80 3.60 3.18
N PRO A 61 9.28 2.37 3.03
CA PRO A 61 7.88 2.06 3.28
C PRO A 61 7.59 1.90 4.78
N ASP A 62 6.30 1.94 5.14
CA ASP A 62 5.83 1.66 6.48
C ASP A 62 5.66 0.14 6.66
N VAL A 63 6.76 -0.56 6.88
CA VAL A 63 6.78 -2.03 6.96
C VAL A 63 5.91 -2.54 8.12
N GLU A 64 5.99 -1.91 9.29
CA GLU A 64 5.22 -2.33 10.46
C GLU A 64 3.71 -2.19 10.25
N GLY A 65 3.28 -1.05 9.69
CA GLY A 65 1.87 -0.81 9.40
C GLY A 65 1.33 -1.78 8.35
N LEU A 66 2.12 -2.09 7.33
CA LEU A 66 1.75 -3.05 6.30
C LEU A 66 1.65 -4.47 6.84
N ALA A 67 2.59 -4.88 7.69
CA ALA A 67 2.55 -6.19 8.34
C ALA A 67 1.30 -6.34 9.20
N ARG A 68 0.93 -5.28 9.93
CA ARG A 68 -0.29 -5.26 10.73
C ARG A 68 -1.53 -5.35 9.84
N ALA A 69 -1.59 -4.59 8.75
CA ALA A 69 -2.72 -4.62 7.84
C ALA A 69 -2.92 -6.03 7.24
N VAL A 70 -1.84 -6.66 6.80
CA VAL A 70 -1.89 -8.02 6.24
C VAL A 70 -2.46 -9.01 7.26
N SER A 71 -2.16 -8.83 8.54
CA SER A 71 -2.66 -9.71 9.60
C SER A 71 -4.14 -9.50 9.93
N LEU A 72 -4.70 -8.33 9.57
CA LEU A 72 -6.07 -7.95 9.92
C LEU A 72 -7.10 -8.26 8.83
N THR A 73 -6.68 -8.58 7.63
CA THR A 73 -7.59 -8.87 6.53
C THR A 73 -7.11 -10.06 5.72
N SER A 74 -8.07 -10.82 5.15
CA SER A 74 -7.77 -11.86 4.17
C SER A 74 -7.75 -11.34 2.74
N VAL A 75 -8.17 -10.09 2.54
CA VAL A 75 -8.14 -9.43 1.23
C VAL A 75 -6.67 -9.11 0.88
N PRO A 76 -6.25 -9.32 -0.37
CA PRO A 76 -4.89 -8.97 -0.79
C PRO A 76 -4.53 -7.51 -0.50
N VAL A 77 -3.32 -7.29 0.02
CA VAL A 77 -2.82 -5.95 0.35
C VAL A 77 -1.65 -5.61 -0.57
N VAL A 78 -1.72 -4.44 -1.17
CA VAL A 78 -0.67 -3.88 -2.02
C VAL A 78 -0.12 -2.62 -1.36
N ALA A 79 1.18 -2.55 -1.21
CA ALA A 79 1.85 -1.41 -0.59
C ALA A 79 2.10 -0.29 -1.61
N SER A 80 1.98 0.96 -1.17
CA SER A 80 2.30 2.13 -1.99
C SER A 80 2.90 3.21 -1.11
N GLY A 81 3.86 3.95 -1.67
CA GLY A 81 4.50 5.09 -1.01
C GLY A 81 5.83 4.75 -0.34
N GLY A 82 6.81 5.61 -0.55
CA GLY A 82 8.08 5.59 0.17
C GLY A 82 9.17 4.69 -0.39
N VAL A 83 8.89 3.85 -1.39
CA VAL A 83 9.90 2.95 -1.96
C VAL A 83 10.91 3.74 -2.78
N GLY A 84 12.17 3.72 -2.36
CA GLY A 84 13.25 4.46 -3.01
C GLY A 84 14.43 3.61 -3.45
N THR A 85 14.56 2.39 -2.93
CA THR A 85 15.72 1.52 -3.20
C THR A 85 15.29 0.06 -3.33
N LEU A 86 16.20 -0.76 -3.87
CA LEU A 86 15.98 -2.21 -3.89
C LEU A 86 15.92 -2.79 -2.48
N ALA A 87 16.63 -2.19 -1.52
CA ALA A 87 16.57 -2.61 -0.12
C ALA A 87 15.15 -2.43 0.44
N HIS A 88 14.46 -1.35 0.08
CA HIS A 88 13.06 -1.15 0.48
C HIS A 88 12.15 -2.24 -0.08
N ILE A 89 12.38 -2.64 -1.33
CA ILE A 89 11.63 -3.76 -1.95
C ILE A 89 11.91 -5.06 -1.20
N ALA A 90 13.17 -5.31 -0.82
CA ALA A 90 13.52 -6.49 -0.05
C ALA A 90 12.84 -6.52 1.32
N GLU A 91 12.75 -5.36 1.99
CA GLU A 91 12.03 -5.24 3.26
C GLU A 91 10.55 -5.59 3.09
N LEU A 92 9.92 -5.12 2.02
CA LEU A 92 8.52 -5.45 1.73
C LEU A 92 8.33 -6.90 1.36
N ALA A 93 9.28 -7.49 0.64
CA ALA A 93 9.23 -8.91 0.28
C ALA A 93 9.26 -9.82 1.52
N ALA A 94 9.83 -9.34 2.62
CA ALA A 94 9.86 -10.07 3.88
C ALA A 94 8.53 -10.02 4.64
N VAL A 95 7.60 -9.15 4.24
CA VAL A 95 6.27 -9.11 4.85
C VAL A 95 5.43 -10.27 4.29
N VAL A 96 5.25 -11.29 5.11
CA VAL A 96 4.50 -12.49 4.70
C VAL A 96 3.02 -12.11 4.46
N GLY A 97 2.51 -12.44 3.28
CA GLY A 97 1.13 -12.16 2.91
C GLY A 97 0.93 -10.85 2.13
N LEU A 98 1.96 -10.03 2.01
CA LEU A 98 1.87 -8.84 1.16
C LEU A 98 1.86 -9.28 -0.32
N ASN A 99 0.89 -8.78 -1.09
CA ASN A 99 0.63 -9.26 -2.45
C ASN A 99 1.34 -8.47 -3.54
N GLY A 100 1.72 -7.23 -3.27
CA GLY A 100 2.37 -6.42 -4.29
C GLY A 100 2.82 -5.07 -3.78
N VAL A 101 3.53 -4.36 -4.64
CA VAL A 101 4.10 -3.03 -4.36
C VAL A 101 3.88 -2.15 -5.57
N ILE A 102 3.44 -0.92 -5.33
CA ILE A 102 3.38 0.11 -6.36
C ILE A 102 4.59 1.01 -6.18
N VAL A 103 5.38 1.15 -7.25
CA VAL A 103 6.57 1.99 -7.26
C VAL A 103 6.40 3.08 -8.33
N GLY A 104 6.59 4.32 -7.94
CA GLY A 104 6.45 5.45 -8.86
C GLY A 104 7.73 6.25 -9.01
N LYS A 105 7.95 7.20 -8.10
CA LYS A 105 9.04 8.18 -8.22
C LYS A 105 10.43 7.54 -8.36
N ALA A 106 10.70 6.44 -7.67
CA ALA A 106 11.98 5.75 -7.76
C ALA A 106 12.29 5.27 -9.20
N LEU A 107 11.27 4.83 -9.94
CA LEU A 107 11.44 4.44 -11.34
C LEU A 107 11.66 5.66 -12.23
N TYR A 108 10.92 6.75 -12.00
CA TYR A 108 11.08 7.98 -12.77
C TYR A 108 12.46 8.63 -12.54
N GLU A 109 12.99 8.47 -11.35
CA GLU A 109 14.33 8.99 -11.00
C GLU A 109 15.45 7.97 -11.26
N SER A 110 15.12 6.86 -11.90
CA SER A 110 16.10 5.81 -12.27
C SER A 110 16.90 5.27 -11.10
N LYS A 111 16.26 5.15 -9.93
CA LYS A 111 16.92 4.55 -8.74
C LYS A 111 17.15 3.06 -8.93
N PHE A 112 16.25 2.39 -9.67
CA PHE A 112 16.39 1.00 -10.09
C PHE A 112 15.42 0.75 -11.24
N THR A 113 15.55 -0.40 -11.91
CA THR A 113 14.64 -0.80 -12.98
C THR A 113 13.60 -1.78 -12.47
N VAL A 114 12.51 -1.96 -13.25
CA VAL A 114 11.51 -2.97 -12.95
C VAL A 114 12.14 -4.37 -12.91
N SER A 115 13.05 -4.65 -13.84
CA SER A 115 13.75 -5.94 -13.89
C SER A 115 14.56 -6.20 -12.61
N GLU A 116 15.25 -5.20 -12.10
CA GLU A 116 15.98 -5.30 -10.84
C GLU A 116 15.06 -5.58 -9.66
N ALA A 117 13.93 -4.86 -9.59
CA ALA A 117 12.93 -5.07 -8.54
C ALA A 117 12.35 -6.49 -8.59
N LEU A 118 12.05 -7.00 -9.77
CA LEU A 118 11.51 -8.35 -9.93
C LEU A 118 12.49 -9.43 -9.48
N VAL A 119 13.80 -9.22 -9.69
CA VAL A 119 14.84 -10.14 -9.20
C VAL A 119 14.82 -10.20 -7.67
N VAL A 120 14.67 -9.06 -6.99
CA VAL A 120 14.61 -9.00 -5.52
C VAL A 120 13.38 -9.72 -5.00
N LEU A 121 12.26 -9.65 -5.72
CA LEU A 121 10.99 -10.27 -5.32
C LEU A 121 10.91 -11.77 -5.62
N SER A 122 11.78 -12.27 -6.47
CA SER A 122 11.78 -13.71 -6.82
C SER A 122 12.61 -14.59 -5.83
#